data_364e840b2f0a3f92faa4e0b83b14c29d
#
_entry.id   364e840b2f0a3f92faa4e0b83b14c29d
#
_cell.length_a   1.000
_cell.length_b   1.000
_cell.length_c   1.000
_cell.angle_alpha   90.00
_cell.angle_beta   90.00
_cell.angle_gamma   90.00
#
_symmetry.space_group_name_H-M   'P 1'
#
loop_
_entity.id
_entity.type
_entity.pdbx_description
1 polymer ?
#
loop_
_entity_poly.entity_id
_entity_poly.type
_entity_poly.pdbx_seq_one_letter_code
_entity_poly.pdbx_strand_id
1 'polypeptide(L)'
;MLENLIIRAEEPADYKNTELMTMRSFFNKYRPAADEHFLVRIIRESEDYIPEISRIAEWNGQIVGAVYYTKAWIVDGDVTHEIVTFGPLAVEPTLEGNDIGGALMRETIKLAKEAGYGGIALIGEPNYYPRFGFERGSKYGITDEQGNSFDELMVLPLNADFSKIKGKLIESRDFEKLEDKERLAKINEEFPKYRVVKVQEDFMQIFEQHLGVVEKIEDDTYMVRYWELVIPTKLSDGLDKKPEVGSDVQFIWNHKGESKITKVFKNLLED
;
A
#
# COMPACT_ATOMS: atom_id res chain seq x y z
N MET A 1 12.23 6.36 -13.07
CA MET A 1 11.93 7.33 -11.99
C MET A 1 11.41 8.60 -12.64
N LEU A 2 10.36 9.20 -12.11
CA LEU A 2 9.83 10.46 -12.63
C LEU A 2 10.86 11.58 -12.46
N GLU A 3 11.05 12.41 -13.50
CA GLU A 3 11.87 13.61 -13.38
C GLU A 3 11.21 14.58 -12.39
N ASN A 4 12.03 15.23 -11.56
CA ASN A 4 11.57 16.19 -10.53
C ASN A 4 10.66 15.59 -9.44
N LEU A 5 10.75 14.27 -9.16
CA LEU A 5 10.13 13.71 -7.97
C LEU A 5 10.83 14.22 -6.71
N ILE A 6 10.08 14.81 -5.80
CA ILE A 6 10.56 15.35 -4.52
C ILE A 6 10.09 14.43 -3.39
N ILE A 7 11.02 13.95 -2.55
CA ILE A 7 10.70 13.26 -1.30
C ILE A 7 10.94 14.23 -0.16
N ARG A 8 9.91 14.53 0.63
CA ARG A 8 9.98 15.51 1.72
C ARG A 8 9.14 15.10 2.93
N ALA A 9 9.33 15.79 4.04
CA ALA A 9 8.41 15.71 5.17
C ALA A 9 7.02 16.22 4.77
N GLU A 10 6.00 15.65 5.40
CA GLU A 10 4.63 16.11 5.24
C GLU A 10 4.39 17.37 6.08
N GLU A 11 3.60 18.29 5.55
CA GLU A 11 3.14 19.49 6.25
C GLU A 11 1.62 19.46 6.47
N PRO A 12 1.06 20.19 7.43
CA PRO A 12 -0.39 20.19 7.67
C PRO A 12 -1.25 20.56 6.46
N ALA A 13 -0.71 21.34 5.53
CA ALA A 13 -1.37 21.70 4.28
C ALA A 13 -1.55 20.50 3.31
N ASP A 14 -0.73 19.47 3.48
CA ASP A 14 -0.74 18.26 2.63
C ASP A 14 -1.79 17.23 3.09
N TYR A 15 -2.20 17.25 4.36
CA TYR A 15 -2.93 16.17 5.03
C TYR A 15 -4.11 15.65 4.22
N LYS A 16 -4.96 16.54 3.74
CA LYS A 16 -6.17 16.14 3.00
C LYS A 16 -5.82 15.49 1.66
N ASN A 17 -4.82 16.00 0.96
CA ASN A 17 -4.39 15.47 -0.33
C ASN A 17 -3.70 14.11 -0.15
N THR A 18 -2.90 13.95 0.90
CA THR A 18 -2.25 12.68 1.22
C THR A 18 -3.27 11.61 1.61
N GLU A 19 -4.27 11.96 2.42
CA GLU A 19 -5.36 11.04 2.77
C GLU A 19 -6.15 10.62 1.52
N LEU A 20 -6.51 11.56 0.64
CA LEU A 20 -7.21 11.25 -0.61
C LEU A 20 -6.38 10.34 -1.52
N MET A 21 -5.11 10.65 -1.71
CA MET A 21 -4.19 9.81 -2.49
C MET A 21 -4.05 8.42 -1.86
N THR A 22 -3.91 8.32 -0.54
CA THR A 22 -3.85 7.04 0.17
C THR A 22 -5.14 6.25 0.00
N MET A 23 -6.31 6.88 0.16
CA MET A 23 -7.59 6.23 -0.08
C MET A 23 -7.65 5.63 -1.50
N ARG A 24 -7.28 6.37 -2.53
CA ARG A 24 -7.27 5.89 -3.92
C ARG A 24 -6.29 4.74 -4.12
N SER A 25 -5.12 4.78 -3.50
CA SER A 25 -4.08 3.74 -3.59
C SER A 25 -4.56 2.37 -3.14
N PHE A 26 -5.47 2.32 -2.17
CA PHE A 26 -5.96 1.07 -1.57
C PHE A 26 -7.41 0.75 -1.93
N PHE A 27 -8.14 1.66 -2.57
CA PHE A 27 -9.57 1.50 -2.82
C PHE A 27 -9.87 0.30 -3.71
N ASN A 28 -10.64 -0.66 -3.19
CA ASN A 28 -10.96 -1.94 -3.85
C ASN A 28 -9.73 -2.78 -4.25
N LYS A 29 -8.58 -2.59 -3.60
CA LYS A 29 -7.34 -3.30 -3.96
C LYS A 29 -7.21 -4.64 -3.23
N TYR A 30 -7.32 -4.62 -1.92
CA TYR A 30 -7.18 -5.81 -1.07
C TYR A 30 -8.50 -6.23 -0.42
N ARG A 31 -9.43 -5.31 -0.31
CA ARG A 31 -10.78 -5.48 0.23
C ARG A 31 -11.71 -4.44 -0.40
N PRO A 32 -13.04 -4.60 -0.27
CA PRO A 32 -13.99 -3.58 -0.70
C PRO A 32 -13.74 -2.26 0.04
N ALA A 33 -13.80 -1.14 -0.68
CA ALA A 33 -13.44 0.20 -0.18
C ALA A 33 -11.97 0.31 0.28
N ALA A 34 -11.69 1.20 1.23
CA ALA A 34 -10.39 1.41 1.87
C ALA A 34 -10.57 2.05 3.25
N ASP A 35 -9.66 1.82 4.18
CA ASP A 35 -9.55 2.53 5.45
C ASP A 35 -8.12 3.02 5.76
N GLU A 36 -7.19 2.83 4.85
CA GLU A 36 -5.79 3.25 5.00
C GLU A 36 -5.63 4.77 5.15
N HIS A 37 -6.49 5.57 4.56
CA HIS A 37 -6.54 7.02 4.78
C HIS A 37 -6.97 7.37 6.22
N PHE A 38 -7.81 6.55 6.84
CA PHE A 38 -8.14 6.67 8.25
C PHE A 38 -6.96 6.25 9.14
N LEU A 39 -6.24 5.18 8.76
CA LEU A 39 -5.00 4.80 9.44
C LEU A 39 -3.98 5.95 9.44
N VAL A 40 -3.79 6.64 8.31
CA VAL A 40 -2.90 7.82 8.24
C VAL A 40 -3.30 8.88 9.27
N ARG A 41 -4.60 9.15 9.41
CA ARG A 41 -5.10 10.12 10.41
C ARG A 41 -4.86 9.65 11.84
N ILE A 42 -5.09 8.36 12.12
CA ILE A 42 -4.79 7.76 13.43
C ILE A 42 -3.29 7.87 13.76
N ILE A 43 -2.43 7.54 12.79
CA ILE A 43 -0.97 7.62 12.98
C ILE A 43 -0.54 9.03 13.35
N ARG A 44 -1.02 10.05 12.65
CA ARG A 44 -0.67 11.46 12.95
C ARG A 44 -1.10 11.90 14.34
N GLU A 45 -2.13 11.28 14.91
CA GLU A 45 -2.64 11.56 16.28
C GLU A 45 -1.95 10.70 17.33
N SER A 46 -1.15 9.71 16.95
CA SER A 46 -0.48 8.77 17.86
C SER A 46 0.78 9.35 18.47
N GLU A 47 1.02 9.03 19.75
CA GLU A 47 2.30 9.32 20.43
C GLU A 47 3.45 8.46 19.90
N ASP A 48 3.12 7.37 19.19
CA ASP A 48 4.10 6.48 18.55
C ASP A 48 4.49 6.94 17.13
N TYR A 49 3.87 7.99 16.60
CA TYR A 49 4.18 8.54 15.28
C TYR A 49 5.61 9.09 15.22
N ILE A 50 6.30 8.81 14.12
CA ILE A 50 7.69 9.25 13.90
C ILE A 50 7.76 10.13 12.63
N PRO A 51 7.41 11.43 12.73
CA PRO A 51 7.41 12.33 11.58
C PRO A 51 8.81 12.54 10.98
N GLU A 52 9.87 12.38 11.78
CA GLU A 52 11.25 12.59 11.36
C GLU A 52 11.69 11.64 10.25
N ILE A 53 11.10 10.44 10.17
CA ILE A 53 11.40 9.45 9.14
C ILE A 53 10.22 9.16 8.20
N SER A 54 9.03 9.68 8.49
CA SER A 54 7.87 9.59 7.59
C SER A 54 8.02 10.58 6.42
N ARG A 55 7.62 10.17 5.22
CA ARG A 55 7.81 10.99 4.02
C ARG A 55 6.63 10.91 3.08
N ILE A 56 6.44 12.00 2.35
CA ILE A 56 5.59 12.05 1.17
C ILE A 56 6.43 12.23 -0.09
N ALA A 57 5.87 11.81 -1.21
CA ALA A 57 6.41 12.04 -2.54
C ALA A 57 5.54 13.06 -3.27
N GLU A 58 6.15 14.13 -3.75
CA GLU A 58 5.50 15.17 -4.54
C GLU A 58 6.04 15.18 -5.96
N TRP A 59 5.13 15.29 -6.93
CA TRP A 59 5.47 15.42 -8.34
C TRP A 59 4.55 16.44 -9.01
N ASN A 60 5.13 17.44 -9.68
CA ASN A 60 4.40 18.54 -10.31
C ASN A 60 3.40 19.24 -9.37
N GLY A 61 3.74 19.41 -8.10
CA GLY A 61 2.89 20.04 -7.10
C GLY A 61 1.75 19.17 -6.57
N GLN A 62 1.72 17.87 -6.91
CA GLN A 62 0.74 16.91 -6.42
C GLN A 62 1.40 15.85 -5.53
N ILE A 63 0.70 15.44 -4.48
CA ILE A 63 1.12 14.32 -3.64
C ILE A 63 0.83 13.01 -4.38
N VAL A 64 1.89 12.26 -4.66
CA VAL A 64 1.83 11.03 -5.47
C VAL A 64 2.31 9.78 -4.72
N GLY A 65 2.72 9.94 -3.47
CA GLY A 65 3.08 8.82 -2.60
C GLY A 65 3.26 9.25 -1.16
N ALA A 66 3.17 8.30 -0.23
CA ALA A 66 3.39 8.53 1.18
C ALA A 66 3.79 7.24 1.90
N VAL A 67 4.57 7.37 2.98
CA VAL A 67 4.85 6.31 3.93
C VAL A 67 4.97 6.86 5.33
N TYR A 68 4.32 6.21 6.28
CA TYR A 68 4.24 6.64 7.67
C TYR A 68 4.88 5.61 8.58
N TYR A 69 5.69 6.09 9.53
CA TYR A 69 6.39 5.27 10.51
C TYR A 69 5.84 5.48 11.90
N THR A 70 5.75 4.39 12.64
CA THR A 70 5.46 4.38 14.06
C THR A 70 6.49 3.55 14.81
N LYS A 71 6.57 3.76 16.13
CA LYS A 71 7.29 2.84 17.01
C LYS A 71 6.64 1.47 16.98
N ALA A 72 7.47 0.47 17.12
CA ALA A 72 7.09 -0.91 17.35
C ALA A 72 8.13 -1.58 18.26
N TRP A 73 7.82 -2.74 18.78
CA TRP A 73 8.68 -3.43 19.76
C TRP A 73 8.81 -4.90 19.41
N ILE A 74 10.00 -5.45 19.63
CA ILE A 74 10.20 -6.89 19.70
C ILE A 74 10.31 -7.28 21.16
N VAL A 75 9.43 -8.15 21.64
CA VAL A 75 9.33 -8.57 23.06
C VAL A 75 9.74 -10.03 23.19
N ASP A 76 10.80 -10.32 23.98
CA ASP A 76 11.28 -11.66 24.33
C ASP A 76 11.26 -11.79 25.87
N GLY A 77 10.19 -12.35 26.44
CA GLY A 77 9.97 -12.40 27.88
C GLY A 77 9.92 -11.00 28.50
N ASP A 78 10.85 -10.71 29.39
CA ASP A 78 10.95 -9.41 30.07
C ASP A 78 11.81 -8.39 29.31
N VAL A 79 12.36 -8.76 28.16
CA VAL A 79 13.21 -7.88 27.35
C VAL A 79 12.40 -7.29 26.21
N THR A 80 12.47 -5.97 26.09
CA THR A 80 11.80 -5.23 25.01
C THR A 80 12.84 -4.43 24.23
N HIS A 81 12.80 -4.60 22.91
CA HIS A 81 13.62 -3.83 21.99
C HIS A 81 12.74 -2.92 21.15
N GLU A 82 12.94 -1.60 21.25
CA GLU A 82 12.28 -0.65 20.37
C GLU A 82 12.85 -0.73 18.95
N ILE A 83 11.95 -0.83 18.01
CA ILE A 83 12.20 -0.78 16.56
C ILE A 83 11.17 0.15 15.93
N VAL A 84 11.10 0.18 14.61
CA VAL A 84 10.04 0.89 13.90
C VAL A 84 9.29 -0.05 12.96
N THR A 85 8.02 0.26 12.75
CA THR A 85 7.20 -0.29 11.67
C THR A 85 6.72 0.83 10.77
N PHE A 86 6.20 0.51 9.60
CA PHE A 86 5.57 1.48 8.73
C PHE A 86 4.30 0.94 8.08
N GLY A 87 3.41 1.84 7.79
CA GLY A 87 2.17 1.62 7.05
C GLY A 87 1.27 2.87 7.16
N PRO A 88 0.49 3.14 6.12
CA PRO A 88 0.56 2.53 4.80
C PRO A 88 1.75 3.07 3.96
N LEU A 89 2.25 2.25 3.01
CA LEU A 89 3.05 2.73 1.88
C LEU A 89 2.10 2.88 0.69
N ALA A 90 1.77 4.10 0.35
CA ALA A 90 0.82 4.45 -0.69
C ALA A 90 1.50 5.07 -1.91
N VAL A 91 1.00 4.77 -3.10
CA VAL A 91 1.39 5.41 -4.35
C VAL A 91 0.13 5.70 -5.16
N GLU A 92 0.06 6.89 -5.79
CA GLU A 92 -1.03 7.24 -6.69
C GLU A 92 -1.24 6.14 -7.74
N PRO A 93 -2.43 5.52 -7.83
CA PRO A 93 -2.66 4.34 -8.67
C PRO A 93 -2.25 4.51 -10.12
N THR A 94 -2.45 5.70 -10.68
CA THR A 94 -2.14 6.01 -12.08
C THR A 94 -0.64 6.20 -12.35
N LEU A 95 0.17 6.24 -11.29
CA LEU A 95 1.64 6.40 -11.34
C LEU A 95 2.40 5.21 -10.77
N GLU A 96 1.72 4.11 -10.45
CA GLU A 96 2.40 2.87 -10.06
C GLU A 96 3.41 2.43 -11.15
N GLY A 97 4.42 1.65 -10.77
CA GLY A 97 5.48 1.24 -11.71
C GLY A 97 6.56 2.28 -12.01
N ASN A 98 6.41 3.54 -11.55
CA ASN A 98 7.39 4.62 -11.74
C ASN A 98 8.43 4.73 -10.61
N ASP A 99 8.56 3.72 -9.77
CA ASP A 99 9.52 3.63 -8.66
C ASP A 99 9.32 4.68 -7.54
N ILE A 100 8.11 5.25 -7.41
CA ILE A 100 7.79 6.22 -6.35
C ILE A 100 7.90 5.56 -4.97
N GLY A 101 7.24 4.40 -4.79
CA GLY A 101 7.35 3.62 -3.55
C GLY A 101 8.78 3.21 -3.24
N GLY A 102 9.58 2.87 -4.27
CA GLY A 102 11.00 2.57 -4.13
C GLY A 102 11.82 3.77 -3.64
N ALA A 103 11.54 4.96 -4.16
CA ALA A 103 12.20 6.20 -3.74
C ALA A 103 11.87 6.54 -2.28
N LEU A 104 10.59 6.42 -1.87
CA LEU A 104 10.15 6.59 -0.49
C LEU A 104 10.87 5.62 0.44
N MET A 105 10.88 4.33 0.11
CA MET A 105 11.52 3.30 0.94
C MET A 105 13.02 3.54 1.11
N ARG A 106 13.75 3.86 0.04
CA ARG A 106 15.19 4.13 0.12
C ARG A 106 15.51 5.33 1.02
N GLU A 107 14.77 6.41 0.88
CA GLU A 107 14.97 7.60 1.71
C GLU A 107 14.62 7.33 3.17
N THR A 108 13.49 6.71 3.45
CA THR A 108 13.05 6.47 4.84
C THR A 108 13.88 5.42 5.56
N ILE A 109 14.36 4.38 4.88
CA ILE A 109 15.33 3.42 5.44
C ILE A 109 16.63 4.12 5.81
N LYS A 110 17.14 5.02 4.96
CA LYS A 110 18.32 5.83 5.25
C LYS A 110 18.10 6.68 6.50
N LEU A 111 16.97 7.39 6.58
CA LEU A 111 16.62 8.23 7.73
C LEU A 111 16.47 7.41 9.02
N ALA A 112 15.82 6.26 8.98
CA ALA A 112 15.69 5.37 10.13
C ALA A 112 17.06 4.89 10.63
N LYS A 113 17.98 4.58 9.72
CA LYS A 113 19.36 4.22 10.07
C LYS A 113 20.15 5.38 10.67
N GLU A 114 20.02 6.60 10.11
CA GLU A 114 20.65 7.82 10.62
C GLU A 114 20.10 8.22 11.99
N ALA A 115 18.81 7.98 12.24
CA ALA A 115 18.18 8.17 13.55
C ALA A 115 18.60 7.13 14.60
N GLY A 116 19.32 6.06 14.20
CA GLY A 116 19.87 5.06 15.11
C GLY A 116 18.91 3.92 15.45
N TYR A 117 17.81 3.75 14.74
CA TYR A 117 16.89 2.62 14.95
C TYR A 117 17.60 1.29 14.68
N GLY A 118 17.32 0.27 15.51
CA GLY A 118 17.94 -1.06 15.40
C GLY A 118 17.46 -1.87 14.20
N GLY A 119 16.21 -1.68 13.80
CA GLY A 119 15.59 -2.39 12.70
C GLY A 119 14.22 -1.86 12.34
N ILE A 120 13.71 -2.31 11.20
CA ILE A 120 12.36 -2.06 10.72
C ILE A 120 11.65 -3.42 10.60
N ALA A 121 10.42 -3.54 11.11
CA ALA A 121 9.58 -4.70 10.87
C ALA A 121 8.28 -4.27 10.17
N LEU A 122 7.67 -5.17 9.41
CA LEU A 122 6.41 -4.94 8.74
C LEU A 122 5.67 -6.26 8.48
N ILE A 123 4.37 -6.16 8.22
CA ILE A 123 3.58 -7.21 7.59
C ILE A 123 3.16 -6.70 6.21
N GLY A 124 3.64 -7.34 5.14
CA GLY A 124 3.39 -6.86 3.78
C GLY A 124 3.82 -7.83 2.69
N GLU A 125 3.79 -7.38 1.46
CA GLU A 125 4.00 -8.21 0.26
C GLU A 125 5.42 -8.83 0.19
N PRO A 126 5.56 -10.14 0.32
CA PRO A 126 6.86 -10.81 0.42
C PRO A 126 7.69 -10.76 -0.87
N ASN A 127 7.09 -10.41 -2.01
CA ASN A 127 7.80 -10.24 -3.28
C ASN A 127 8.26 -8.79 -3.52
N TYR A 128 7.79 -7.85 -2.72
CA TYR A 128 8.14 -6.44 -2.89
C TYR A 128 9.33 -6.00 -2.05
N TYR A 129 9.32 -6.29 -0.75
CA TYR A 129 10.26 -5.72 0.22
C TYR A 129 11.68 -6.32 0.21
N PRO A 130 11.93 -7.57 -0.26
CA PRO A 130 13.30 -8.11 -0.34
C PRO A 130 14.28 -7.28 -1.18
N ARG A 131 13.78 -6.51 -2.16
CA ARG A 131 14.60 -5.59 -2.96
C ARG A 131 15.27 -4.48 -2.17
N PHE A 132 14.77 -4.20 -0.96
CA PHE A 132 15.32 -3.23 -0.01
C PHE A 132 16.13 -3.88 1.12
N GLY A 133 16.31 -5.19 1.08
CA GLY A 133 17.05 -5.95 2.08
C GLY A 133 16.19 -6.53 3.21
N PHE A 134 14.85 -6.43 3.13
CA PHE A 134 13.99 -7.12 4.08
C PHE A 134 14.08 -8.62 3.93
N GLU A 135 14.06 -9.31 5.05
CA GLU A 135 14.11 -10.76 5.17
C GLU A 135 12.92 -11.24 6.03
N ARG A 136 12.57 -12.52 5.92
CA ARG A 136 11.49 -13.10 6.74
C ARG A 136 11.82 -13.00 8.22
N GLY A 137 10.85 -12.60 9.04
CA GLY A 137 10.98 -12.51 10.50
C GLY A 137 11.41 -13.84 11.13
N SER A 138 10.97 -14.97 10.56
CA SER A 138 11.34 -16.32 10.99
C SER A 138 12.85 -16.58 11.01
N LYS A 139 13.62 -15.92 10.13
CA LYS A 139 15.09 -16.02 10.12
C LYS A 139 15.72 -15.52 11.41
N TYR A 140 15.06 -14.59 12.09
CA TYR A 140 15.50 -13.98 13.35
C TYR A 140 14.72 -14.50 14.57
N GLY A 141 13.80 -15.46 14.37
CA GLY A 141 12.93 -15.93 15.45
C GLY A 141 11.89 -14.87 15.86
N ILE A 142 11.52 -13.97 14.94
CA ILE A 142 10.49 -12.96 15.16
C ILE A 142 9.14 -13.50 14.65
N THR A 143 8.11 -13.35 15.47
CA THR A 143 6.74 -13.78 15.23
C THR A 143 5.79 -12.60 15.39
N ASP A 144 4.52 -12.79 15.02
CA ASP A 144 3.47 -11.84 15.42
C ASP A 144 3.20 -11.91 16.94
N GLU A 145 2.28 -11.09 17.43
CA GLU A 145 1.90 -11.03 18.85
C GLU A 145 1.32 -12.38 19.35
N GLN A 146 0.66 -13.15 18.48
CA GLN A 146 0.09 -14.46 18.79
C GLN A 146 1.13 -15.59 18.76
N GLY A 147 2.33 -15.33 18.26
CA GLY A 147 3.42 -16.32 18.13
C GLY A 147 3.43 -17.05 16.78
N ASN A 148 2.69 -16.56 15.79
CA ASN A 148 2.69 -17.13 14.45
C ASN A 148 3.86 -16.59 13.61
N SER A 149 4.31 -17.42 12.66
CA SER A 149 5.31 -17.04 11.68
C SER A 149 4.76 -17.28 10.27
N PHE A 150 4.87 -16.27 9.42
CA PHE A 150 4.40 -16.29 8.04
C PHE A 150 5.31 -15.43 7.17
N ASP A 151 5.24 -15.60 5.86
CA ASP A 151 6.17 -15.00 4.91
C ASP A 151 6.06 -13.47 4.81
N GLU A 152 4.87 -12.92 5.07
CA GLU A 152 4.57 -11.50 5.05
C GLU A 152 5.15 -10.73 6.24
N LEU A 153 5.47 -11.43 7.35
CA LEU A 153 6.17 -10.82 8.48
C LEU A 153 7.66 -10.71 8.15
N MET A 154 8.10 -9.50 7.85
CA MET A 154 9.44 -9.22 7.35
C MET A 154 10.16 -8.21 8.24
N VAL A 155 11.48 -8.31 8.27
CA VAL A 155 12.35 -7.43 9.05
C VAL A 155 13.55 -6.97 8.23
N LEU A 156 14.00 -5.74 8.49
CA LEU A 156 15.22 -5.18 7.96
C LEU A 156 16.14 -4.79 9.13
N PRO A 157 17.21 -5.53 9.40
CA PRO A 157 18.24 -5.11 10.34
C PRO A 157 18.92 -3.81 9.87
N LEU A 158 19.01 -2.82 10.76
CA LEU A 158 19.71 -1.56 10.47
C LEU A 158 21.09 -1.49 11.16
N ASN A 159 21.31 -2.34 12.15
CA ASN A 159 22.61 -2.47 12.82
C ASN A 159 22.94 -3.95 13.14
N ALA A 160 24.18 -4.21 13.55
CA ALA A 160 24.67 -5.56 13.82
C ALA A 160 24.01 -6.22 15.06
N ASP A 161 23.52 -5.43 15.99
CA ASP A 161 22.93 -5.96 17.23
C ASP A 161 21.53 -6.53 16.99
N PHE A 162 20.85 -6.13 15.90
CA PHE A 162 19.55 -6.68 15.53
C PHE A 162 19.57 -8.21 15.37
N SER A 163 20.68 -8.77 14.93
CA SER A 163 20.81 -10.23 14.77
C SER A 163 20.66 -11.03 16.07
N LYS A 164 20.73 -10.36 17.22
CA LYS A 164 20.55 -10.94 18.56
C LYS A 164 19.13 -10.81 19.09
N ILE A 165 18.28 -10.06 18.35
CA ILE A 165 16.89 -9.75 18.73
C ILE A 165 15.98 -10.85 18.19
N LYS A 166 15.13 -11.39 19.04
CA LYS A 166 14.07 -12.35 18.72
C LYS A 166 12.85 -12.07 19.59
N GLY A 167 11.71 -12.64 19.25
CA GLY A 167 10.50 -12.54 20.06
C GLY A 167 9.28 -12.11 19.24
N LYS A 168 8.32 -11.48 19.90
CA LYS A 168 7.06 -11.09 19.31
C LYS A 168 7.09 -9.64 18.84
N LEU A 169 6.69 -9.40 17.60
CA LEU A 169 6.43 -8.06 17.09
C LEU A 169 5.14 -7.53 17.74
N ILE A 170 5.25 -6.39 18.37
CA ILE A 170 4.14 -5.62 18.94
C ILE A 170 4.12 -4.27 18.24
N GLU A 171 3.03 -3.98 17.57
CA GLU A 171 2.78 -2.70 16.92
C GLU A 171 2.07 -1.72 17.85
N SER A 172 1.96 -0.45 17.47
CA SER A 172 1.24 0.55 18.24
C SER A 172 -0.22 0.13 18.48
N ARG A 173 -0.67 0.25 19.73
CA ARG A 173 -2.07 -0.02 20.11
C ARG A 173 -3.05 0.98 19.48
N ASP A 174 -2.56 2.10 18.99
CA ASP A 174 -3.40 3.07 18.28
C ASP A 174 -4.01 2.49 17.00
N PHE A 175 -3.43 1.43 16.43
CA PHE A 175 -4.02 0.74 15.26
C PHE A 175 -5.36 0.06 15.57
N GLU A 176 -5.65 -0.26 16.85
CA GLU A 176 -6.96 -0.75 17.27
C GLU A 176 -8.09 0.27 17.01
N LYS A 177 -7.76 1.57 16.92
CA LYS A 177 -8.73 2.63 16.57
C LYS A 177 -9.30 2.52 15.15
N LEU A 178 -8.72 1.68 14.27
CA LEU A 178 -9.29 1.34 12.97
C LEU A 178 -10.67 0.65 13.09
N GLU A 179 -10.96 0.03 14.22
CA GLU A 179 -12.27 -0.57 14.49
C GLU A 179 -13.41 0.44 14.70
N ASP A 180 -13.10 1.74 14.85
CA ASP A 180 -14.09 2.81 14.99
C ASP A 180 -14.76 3.12 13.63
N LYS A 181 -15.76 2.30 13.30
CA LYS A 181 -16.51 2.41 12.02
C LYS A 181 -17.34 3.70 11.93
N GLU A 182 -17.77 4.26 13.06
CA GLU A 182 -18.52 5.53 13.07
C GLU A 182 -17.60 6.70 12.71
N ARG A 183 -16.39 6.71 13.25
CA ARG A 183 -15.38 7.70 12.90
C ARG A 183 -14.94 7.59 11.45
N LEU A 184 -14.68 6.37 10.96
CA LEU A 184 -14.36 6.12 9.57
C LEU A 184 -15.49 6.63 8.64
N ALA A 185 -16.74 6.35 8.96
CA ALA A 185 -17.88 6.82 8.15
C ALA A 185 -17.92 8.34 8.04
N LYS A 186 -17.70 9.07 9.15
CA LYS A 186 -17.63 10.54 9.16
C LYS A 186 -16.48 11.07 8.30
N ILE A 187 -15.31 10.44 8.40
CA ILE A 187 -14.13 10.82 7.61
C ILE A 187 -14.40 10.60 6.11
N ASN A 188 -15.06 9.50 5.76
CA ASN A 188 -15.41 9.20 4.38
C ASN A 188 -16.38 10.24 3.75
N GLU A 189 -17.13 11.01 4.56
CA GLU A 189 -17.96 12.11 4.06
C GLU A 189 -17.12 13.30 3.52
N GLU A 190 -15.85 13.40 3.93
CA GLU A 190 -14.93 14.45 3.49
C GLU A 190 -14.36 14.22 2.09
N PHE A 191 -14.53 13.01 1.54
CA PHE A 191 -13.91 12.56 0.29
C PHE A 191 -14.92 12.25 -0.81
N PRO A 192 -14.47 12.24 -2.09
CA PRO A 192 -15.31 11.79 -3.20
C PRO A 192 -15.81 10.36 -2.97
N LYS A 193 -17.05 10.11 -3.37
CA LYS A 193 -17.63 8.77 -3.30
C LYS A 193 -17.21 7.96 -4.52
N TYR A 194 -16.52 6.87 -4.28
CA TYR A 194 -16.15 5.90 -5.30
C TYR A 194 -17.04 4.66 -5.22
N ARG A 195 -17.14 3.95 -6.33
CA ARG A 195 -17.94 2.72 -6.41
C ARG A 195 -17.21 1.60 -5.65
N VAL A 196 -17.83 1.09 -4.59
CA VAL A 196 -17.33 -0.07 -3.85
C VAL A 196 -17.66 -1.34 -4.62
N VAL A 197 -16.70 -2.26 -4.74
CA VAL A 197 -16.86 -3.55 -5.39
C VAL A 197 -16.37 -4.67 -4.47
N LYS A 198 -16.89 -5.89 -4.65
CA LYS A 198 -16.33 -7.06 -4.01
C LYS A 198 -14.99 -7.40 -4.68
N VAL A 199 -13.96 -7.52 -3.88
CA VAL A 199 -12.63 -7.98 -4.31
C VAL A 199 -12.57 -9.47 -4.06
N GLN A 200 -12.16 -10.25 -5.09
CA GLN A 200 -11.98 -11.70 -4.93
C GLN A 200 -10.63 -11.96 -4.25
N GLU A 201 -10.56 -13.02 -3.42
CA GLU A 201 -9.35 -13.38 -2.67
C GLU A 201 -8.13 -13.60 -3.58
N ASP A 202 -8.33 -14.13 -4.80
CA ASP A 202 -7.27 -14.34 -5.79
C ASP A 202 -6.66 -13.03 -6.32
N PHE A 203 -7.34 -11.89 -6.12
CA PHE A 203 -6.86 -10.56 -6.53
C PHE A 203 -5.63 -10.11 -5.74
N MET A 204 -5.48 -10.61 -4.51
CA MET A 204 -4.39 -10.23 -3.61
C MET A 204 -3.00 -10.73 -4.03
N GLN A 205 -2.92 -11.64 -5.01
CA GLN A 205 -1.66 -12.30 -5.36
C GLN A 205 -0.88 -11.67 -6.51
N ILE A 206 -1.44 -10.67 -7.22
CA ILE A 206 -0.80 -10.12 -8.43
C ILE A 206 -0.76 -8.59 -8.40
N PHE A 207 0.42 -8.05 -8.20
CA PHE A 207 0.71 -6.61 -8.03
C PHE A 207 0.29 -5.72 -9.22
N GLU A 208 0.16 -6.28 -10.41
CA GLU A 208 -0.15 -5.54 -11.64
C GLU A 208 -1.62 -5.67 -12.06
N GLN A 209 -2.47 -6.26 -11.22
CA GLN A 209 -3.89 -6.40 -11.53
C GLN A 209 -4.69 -5.18 -11.07
N HIS A 210 -5.57 -4.73 -11.95
CA HIS A 210 -6.41 -3.56 -11.77
C HIS A 210 -7.85 -3.88 -12.13
N LEU A 211 -8.79 -3.14 -11.54
CA LEU A 211 -10.20 -3.18 -11.92
C LEU A 211 -10.56 -1.94 -12.70
N GLY A 212 -11.27 -2.11 -13.80
CA GLY A 212 -11.69 -1.00 -14.66
C GLY A 212 -13.01 -1.29 -15.36
N VAL A 213 -13.51 -0.31 -16.11
CA VAL A 213 -14.74 -0.41 -16.89
C VAL A 213 -14.42 -0.19 -18.36
N VAL A 214 -14.95 -1.04 -19.23
CA VAL A 214 -14.82 -0.84 -20.68
C VAL A 214 -15.72 0.33 -21.10
N GLU A 215 -15.12 1.43 -21.55
CA GLU A 215 -15.84 2.59 -22.03
C GLU A 215 -16.13 2.58 -23.52
N LYS A 216 -15.21 2.02 -24.29
CA LYS A 216 -15.28 1.98 -25.75
C LYS A 216 -14.56 0.76 -26.28
N ILE A 217 -15.00 0.27 -27.43
CA ILE A 217 -14.35 -0.81 -28.17
C ILE A 217 -14.03 -0.27 -29.57
N GLU A 218 -12.78 -0.35 -29.97
CA GLU A 218 -12.26 0.05 -31.29
C GLU A 218 -11.52 -1.14 -31.89
N ASP A 219 -12.12 -1.77 -32.89
CA ASP A 219 -11.61 -3.02 -33.48
C ASP A 219 -11.37 -4.09 -32.41
N ASP A 220 -10.11 -4.47 -32.18
CA ASP A 220 -9.66 -5.44 -31.16
C ASP A 220 -9.08 -4.77 -29.91
N THR A 221 -9.34 -3.47 -29.71
CA THR A 221 -8.82 -2.71 -28.57
C THR A 221 -9.98 -2.24 -27.69
N TYR A 222 -9.87 -2.55 -26.42
CA TYR A 222 -10.83 -2.19 -25.38
C TYR A 222 -10.28 -1.01 -24.61
N MET A 223 -10.97 0.12 -24.67
CA MET A 223 -10.62 1.33 -23.91
C MET A 223 -11.16 1.18 -22.50
N VAL A 224 -10.28 0.85 -21.55
CA VAL A 224 -10.64 0.57 -20.15
C VAL A 224 -10.37 1.80 -19.31
N ARG A 225 -11.40 2.32 -18.66
CA ARG A 225 -11.26 3.38 -17.66
C ARG A 225 -10.73 2.80 -16.36
N TYR A 226 -9.64 3.38 -15.91
CA TYR A 226 -9.00 3.14 -14.62
C TYR A 226 -8.68 4.49 -13.97
N TRP A 227 -9.44 4.86 -12.95
CA TRP A 227 -9.44 6.21 -12.40
C TRP A 227 -9.68 7.27 -13.49
N GLU A 228 -8.81 8.26 -13.63
CA GLU A 228 -8.88 9.30 -14.66
C GLU A 228 -8.28 8.88 -16.01
N LEU A 229 -7.63 7.73 -16.06
CA LEU A 229 -6.99 7.23 -17.27
C LEU A 229 -7.95 6.38 -18.10
N VAL A 230 -7.75 6.41 -19.42
CA VAL A 230 -8.34 5.47 -20.34
C VAL A 230 -7.21 4.68 -21.00
N ILE A 231 -7.15 3.38 -20.70
CA ILE A 231 -6.02 2.52 -21.04
C ILE A 231 -6.43 1.64 -22.21
N PRO A 232 -5.75 1.75 -23.37
CA PRO A 232 -5.95 0.82 -24.49
C PRO A 232 -5.52 -0.58 -24.07
N THR A 233 -6.43 -1.54 -24.12
CA THR A 233 -6.25 -2.86 -23.54
C THR A 233 -6.63 -3.94 -24.55
N LYS A 234 -5.86 -5.01 -24.65
CA LYS A 234 -6.16 -6.19 -25.47
C LYS A 234 -6.80 -7.29 -24.62
N LEU A 235 -7.36 -8.30 -25.26
CA LEU A 235 -7.82 -9.49 -24.56
C LEU A 235 -6.64 -10.43 -24.27
N SER A 236 -6.66 -11.08 -23.11
CA SER A 236 -5.83 -12.26 -22.88
C SER A 236 -6.39 -13.47 -23.62
N ASP A 237 -5.52 -14.41 -23.96
CA ASP A 237 -5.95 -15.69 -24.52
C ASP A 237 -6.77 -16.48 -23.48
N GLY A 238 -7.81 -17.18 -23.96
CA GLY A 238 -8.60 -18.08 -23.10
C GLY A 238 -9.68 -17.40 -22.25
N LEU A 239 -10.04 -16.15 -22.52
CA LEU A 239 -11.18 -15.51 -21.84
C LEU A 239 -12.50 -16.21 -22.20
N ASP A 240 -13.26 -16.59 -21.16
CA ASP A 240 -14.56 -17.26 -21.29
C ASP A 240 -15.62 -16.38 -21.95
N LYS A 241 -15.50 -15.06 -21.82
CA LYS A 241 -16.44 -14.08 -22.35
C LYS A 241 -15.72 -12.84 -22.86
N LYS A 242 -16.14 -12.33 -24.02
CA LYS A 242 -15.70 -11.02 -24.50
C LYS A 242 -16.44 -9.91 -23.74
N PRO A 243 -15.73 -8.86 -23.29
CA PRO A 243 -16.38 -7.73 -22.66
C PRO A 243 -17.16 -6.87 -23.66
N GLU A 244 -18.20 -6.20 -23.16
CA GLU A 244 -19.01 -5.21 -23.87
C GLU A 244 -18.74 -3.82 -23.24
N VAL A 245 -19.18 -2.75 -23.89
CA VAL A 245 -19.15 -1.41 -23.29
C VAL A 245 -19.97 -1.43 -22.00
N GLY A 246 -19.40 -0.91 -20.92
CA GLY A 246 -19.96 -0.96 -19.56
C GLY A 246 -19.58 -2.21 -18.75
N SER A 247 -18.88 -3.19 -19.36
CA SER A 247 -18.40 -4.35 -18.60
C SER A 247 -17.34 -3.93 -17.58
N ASP A 248 -17.48 -4.44 -16.35
CA ASP A 248 -16.42 -4.44 -15.36
C ASP A 248 -15.40 -5.51 -15.75
N VAL A 249 -14.13 -5.13 -15.72
CA VAL A 249 -13.04 -6.03 -16.12
C VAL A 249 -11.88 -5.96 -15.14
N GLN A 250 -11.24 -7.10 -14.94
CA GLN A 250 -9.91 -7.17 -14.37
C GLN A 250 -8.90 -7.14 -15.52
N PHE A 251 -7.84 -6.36 -15.37
CA PHE A 251 -6.80 -6.26 -16.38
C PHE A 251 -5.42 -6.13 -15.73
N ILE A 252 -4.41 -6.61 -16.43
CA ILE A 252 -3.00 -6.41 -16.09
C ILE A 252 -2.50 -5.19 -16.86
N TRP A 253 -1.75 -4.33 -16.20
CA TRP A 253 -1.13 -3.17 -16.81
C TRP A 253 0.27 -2.95 -16.23
N ASN A 254 1.28 -2.99 -17.08
CA ASN A 254 2.68 -2.85 -16.67
C ASN A 254 3.17 -1.39 -16.65
N HIS A 255 2.28 -0.41 -16.76
CA HIS A 255 2.58 1.02 -16.82
C HIS A 255 3.54 1.46 -17.94
N LYS A 256 3.93 0.53 -18.84
CA LYS A 256 4.80 0.76 -20.01
C LYS A 256 4.05 0.67 -21.33
N GLY A 257 2.73 0.62 -21.27
CA GLY A 257 1.84 0.56 -22.43
C GLY A 257 1.29 -0.82 -22.75
N GLU A 258 1.76 -1.89 -22.11
CA GLU A 258 1.17 -3.22 -22.28
C GLU A 258 0.03 -3.40 -21.27
N SER A 259 -1.14 -3.77 -21.80
CA SER A 259 -2.32 -4.03 -20.99
C SER A 259 -3.15 -5.16 -21.60
N LYS A 260 -3.65 -6.07 -20.75
CA LYS A 260 -4.49 -7.21 -21.14
C LYS A 260 -5.63 -7.41 -20.15
N ILE A 261 -6.86 -7.55 -20.69
CA ILE A 261 -8.02 -7.97 -19.88
C ILE A 261 -7.87 -9.46 -19.58
N THR A 262 -7.91 -9.78 -18.28
CA THR A 262 -7.73 -11.15 -17.78
C THR A 262 -9.03 -11.77 -17.28
N LYS A 263 -10.05 -10.96 -16.96
CA LYS A 263 -11.35 -11.42 -16.50
C LYS A 263 -12.44 -10.40 -16.84
N VAL A 264 -13.64 -10.90 -17.13
CA VAL A 264 -14.85 -10.08 -17.32
C VAL A 264 -15.87 -10.46 -16.25
N PHE A 265 -16.37 -9.50 -15.51
CA PHE A 265 -17.38 -9.72 -14.48
C PHE A 265 -18.79 -9.52 -15.04
N LYS A 266 -19.76 -10.25 -14.54
CA LYS A 266 -21.18 -10.01 -14.83
C LYS A 266 -21.69 -8.80 -14.04
N ASN A 267 -21.32 -8.73 -12.78
CA ASN A 267 -21.60 -7.63 -11.88
C ASN A 267 -20.62 -7.71 -10.70
N LEU A 268 -19.71 -6.74 -10.58
CA LEU A 268 -18.74 -6.67 -9.46
C LEU A 268 -19.40 -6.42 -8.08
N LEU A 269 -20.69 -6.16 -8.04
CA LEU A 269 -21.44 -5.93 -6.81
C LEU A 269 -22.11 -7.23 -6.28
N GLU A 270 -22.23 -8.27 -7.11
CA GLU A 270 -23.01 -9.48 -6.83
C GLU A 270 -22.16 -10.76 -6.79
N ASP A 271 -20.96 -10.76 -7.37
CA ASP A 271 -20.07 -11.94 -7.43
C ASP A 271 -19.12 -12.04 -6.25
#